data_06d41c7ab9ef7ca87fa8a3f16fdb56e9
#
_entry.id   06d41c7ab9ef7ca87fa8a3f16fdb56e9
#
_cell.length_a   1.000
_cell.length_b   1.000
_cell.length_c   1.000
_cell.angle_alpha   90.00
_cell.angle_beta   90.00
_cell.angle_gamma   90.00
#
_symmetry.space_group_name_H-M   'P 1'
#
loop_
_entity.id
_entity.type
_entity.pdbx_description
1 polymer ?
#
loop_
_entity_poly.entity_id
_entity_poly.type
_entity_poly.pdbx_seq_one_letter_code
_entity_poly.pdbx_strand_id
1 'polypeptide(L)'
;MRAIPEISVIVPVYNVEQYLRRCLDSIMEQNFESYEIICVNDCSPDHSQDILDEYAAKYPERIRVLVNDRNMGLGKTRERGIAVAEGRYLMFIDSDDYIQSDYLRTYYDAMLREDKDIIIGGYTRDVDGKLTEHKVPDSQWSLVTYPIACAKLYKKAFLTEKKIAFSDIRCGEDIYFSMSLFYHGASYAVIDYAGYYYYFNRKSITGSMNYEKNHEEFVRSIFAQFMEHHDLSSIPEEKKRVIEYNYIANMVNALITYGHGGGVARMKKKYDFWMQDMKARFPDYRHNPYVGIGKPKGQTLKIRLGVGVTMGLHRLKLDRLLFYLIALL
;
A
#
# COMPACT_ATOMS: atom_id res chain seq x y z
N MET A 1 8.31 -7.61 35.16
CA MET A 1 7.96 -8.02 33.78
C MET A 1 7.48 -6.78 33.06
N ARG A 2 8.02 -6.46 31.89
CA ARG A 2 7.53 -5.39 31.04
C ARG A 2 6.09 -5.72 30.63
N ALA A 3 5.18 -4.77 30.74
CA ALA A 3 3.82 -4.97 30.25
C ALA A 3 3.85 -5.18 28.72
N ILE A 4 3.04 -6.11 28.23
CA ILE A 4 2.92 -6.33 26.78
C ILE A 4 2.30 -5.07 26.17
N PRO A 5 2.90 -4.47 25.15
CA PRO A 5 2.35 -3.27 24.53
C PRO A 5 1.05 -3.60 23.77
N GLU A 6 0.14 -2.62 23.69
CA GLU A 6 -1.07 -2.77 22.87
C GLU A 6 -0.73 -2.63 21.38
N ILE A 7 0.15 -1.69 21.01
CA ILE A 7 0.51 -1.41 19.61
C ILE A 7 2.01 -1.62 19.39
N SER A 8 2.38 -2.38 18.37
CA SER A 8 3.72 -2.37 17.80
C SER A 8 3.73 -1.49 16.55
N VAL A 9 4.50 -0.39 16.62
CA VAL A 9 4.73 0.50 15.48
C VAL A 9 5.98 0.01 14.75
N ILE A 10 5.81 -0.40 13.49
CA ILE A 10 6.88 -0.94 12.64
C ILE A 10 7.32 0.15 11.66
N VAL A 11 8.60 0.52 11.73
CA VAL A 11 9.21 1.58 10.92
C VAL A 11 10.32 0.97 10.06
N PRO A 12 10.07 0.69 8.77
CA PRO A 12 11.11 0.27 7.83
C PRO A 12 11.99 1.47 7.46
N VAL A 13 13.32 1.28 7.46
CA VAL A 13 14.29 2.37 7.27
C VAL A 13 15.26 2.02 6.14
N TYR A 14 15.30 2.86 5.08
CA TYR A 14 16.28 2.75 4.01
C TYR A 14 16.51 4.10 3.31
N ASN A 15 17.73 4.64 3.43
CA ASN A 15 18.16 5.89 2.76
C ASN A 15 17.26 7.10 3.05
N VAL A 16 17.03 7.37 4.36
CA VAL A 16 16.06 8.38 4.85
C VAL A 16 16.60 9.25 5.99
N GLU A 17 17.91 9.38 6.13
CA GLU A 17 18.56 10.16 7.22
C GLU A 17 17.97 11.57 7.39
N GLN A 18 17.53 12.21 6.29
CA GLN A 18 16.97 13.55 6.29
C GLN A 18 15.57 13.63 6.93
N TYR A 19 14.84 12.54 6.99
CA TYR A 19 13.43 12.48 7.42
C TYR A 19 13.25 11.72 8.73
N LEU A 20 14.14 10.77 9.01
CA LEU A 20 14.00 9.77 10.07
C LEU A 20 13.79 10.39 11.46
N ARG A 21 14.49 11.49 11.78
CA ARG A 21 14.31 12.18 13.07
C ARG A 21 12.88 12.69 13.23
N ARG A 22 12.34 13.38 12.22
CA ARG A 22 10.96 13.88 12.24
C ARG A 22 9.96 12.73 12.43
N CYS A 23 10.16 11.63 11.73
CA CYS A 23 9.33 10.43 11.87
C CYS A 23 9.35 9.92 13.31
N LEU A 24 10.53 9.65 13.85
CA LEU A 24 10.70 9.11 15.22
C LEU A 24 10.18 10.06 16.29
N ASP A 25 10.45 11.36 16.18
CA ASP A 25 9.93 12.39 17.10
C ASP A 25 8.41 12.38 17.13
N SER A 26 7.75 12.33 15.96
CA SER A 26 6.28 12.28 15.88
C SER A 26 5.67 11.03 16.53
N ILE A 27 6.40 9.90 16.51
CA ILE A 27 5.97 8.68 17.19
C ILE A 27 6.24 8.77 18.71
N MET A 28 7.34 9.42 19.12
CA MET A 28 7.66 9.60 20.53
C MET A 28 6.74 10.62 21.22
N GLU A 29 6.17 11.57 20.48
CA GLU A 29 5.24 12.60 20.97
C GLU A 29 3.79 12.13 21.09
N GLN A 30 3.51 10.83 20.92
CA GLN A 30 2.15 10.30 21.00
C GLN A 30 1.58 10.38 22.41
N ASN A 31 0.31 10.77 22.52
CA ASN A 31 -0.47 10.79 23.76
C ASN A 31 -1.02 9.40 24.15
N PHE A 32 -0.29 8.36 23.84
CA PHE A 32 -0.62 6.96 24.10
C PHE A 32 0.61 6.24 24.66
N GLU A 33 0.47 5.51 25.77
CA GLU A 33 1.63 4.95 26.48
C GLU A 33 1.95 3.49 26.15
N SER A 34 0.95 2.70 25.76
CA SER A 34 1.10 1.25 25.60
C SER A 34 1.51 0.86 24.18
N TYR A 35 2.72 1.27 23.77
CA TYR A 35 3.26 0.91 22.47
C TYR A 35 4.77 0.66 22.53
N GLU A 36 5.27 -0.06 21.55
CA GLU A 36 6.68 -0.21 21.21
C GLU A 36 6.94 0.26 19.78
N ILE A 37 8.18 0.61 19.49
CA ILE A 37 8.66 0.99 18.15
C ILE A 37 9.69 -0.04 17.71
N ILE A 38 9.49 -0.62 16.53
CA ILE A 38 10.40 -1.57 15.91
C ILE A 38 10.91 -0.95 14.63
N CYS A 39 12.11 -0.38 14.69
CA CYS A 39 12.81 0.13 13.53
C CYS A 39 13.60 -1.00 12.86
N VAL A 40 13.38 -1.19 11.57
CA VAL A 40 14.12 -2.21 10.81
C VAL A 40 14.94 -1.51 9.73
N ASN A 41 16.25 -1.41 9.95
CA ASN A 41 17.18 -0.85 8.96
C ASN A 41 17.45 -1.89 7.87
N ASP A 42 17.06 -1.56 6.64
CA ASP A 42 17.21 -2.42 5.46
C ASP A 42 18.58 -2.23 4.78
N CYS A 43 19.66 -2.23 5.60
CA CYS A 43 21.03 -1.99 5.12
C CYS A 43 21.16 -0.61 4.44
N SER A 44 20.74 0.45 5.13
CA SER A 44 20.82 1.83 4.65
C SER A 44 22.26 2.22 4.32
N PRO A 45 22.50 2.89 3.17
CA PRO A 45 23.82 3.35 2.80
C PRO A 45 24.20 4.73 3.38
N ASP A 46 23.26 5.39 4.07
CA ASP A 46 23.37 6.71 4.67
C ASP A 46 23.55 6.64 6.21
N HIS A 47 23.47 7.76 6.90
CA HIS A 47 23.61 7.86 8.37
C HIS A 47 22.32 7.49 9.14
N SER A 48 21.35 6.81 8.53
CA SER A 48 20.13 6.38 9.22
C SER A 48 20.42 5.47 10.42
N GLN A 49 21.48 4.60 10.37
CA GLN A 49 21.83 3.76 11.50
C GLN A 49 22.28 4.55 12.72
N ASP A 50 23.08 5.59 12.52
CA ASP A 50 23.58 6.44 13.62
C ASP A 50 22.41 7.11 14.36
N ILE A 51 21.38 7.54 13.61
CA ILE A 51 20.14 8.10 14.17
C ILE A 51 19.38 7.05 14.98
N LEU A 52 19.23 5.83 14.43
CA LEU A 52 18.55 4.74 15.14
C LEU A 52 19.26 4.36 16.45
N ASP A 53 20.58 4.31 16.44
CA ASP A 53 21.39 4.00 17.63
C ASP A 53 21.23 5.09 18.70
N GLU A 54 21.20 6.35 18.32
CA GLU A 54 20.93 7.48 19.23
C GLU A 54 19.56 7.35 19.91
N TYR A 55 18.49 7.09 19.12
CA TYR A 55 17.13 6.94 19.66
C TYR A 55 17.00 5.67 20.51
N ALA A 56 17.58 4.56 20.12
CA ALA A 56 17.57 3.33 20.91
C ALA A 56 18.29 3.49 22.25
N ALA A 57 19.42 4.21 22.27
CA ALA A 57 20.14 4.52 23.50
C ALA A 57 19.35 5.47 24.42
N LYS A 58 18.61 6.42 23.86
CA LYS A 58 17.76 7.36 24.60
C LYS A 58 16.47 6.73 25.12
N TYR A 59 15.90 5.77 24.41
CA TYR A 59 14.61 5.15 24.72
C TYR A 59 14.66 3.60 24.67
N PRO A 60 15.55 2.96 25.45
CA PRO A 60 15.82 1.51 25.34
C PRO A 60 14.61 0.63 25.68
N GLU A 61 13.69 1.14 26.49
CA GLU A 61 12.45 0.42 26.85
C GLU A 61 11.36 0.53 25.79
N ARG A 62 11.51 1.42 24.81
CA ARG A 62 10.47 1.71 23.81
C ARG A 62 10.87 1.36 22.38
N ILE A 63 12.15 1.53 22.05
CA ILE A 63 12.66 1.37 20.69
C ILE A 63 13.53 0.12 20.61
N ARG A 64 13.19 -0.74 19.64
CA ARG A 64 14.00 -1.89 19.23
C ARG A 64 14.48 -1.66 17.81
N VAL A 65 15.79 -1.79 17.58
CA VAL A 65 16.40 -1.66 16.24
C VAL A 65 16.84 -3.03 15.75
N LEU A 66 16.48 -3.35 14.52
CA LEU A 66 16.93 -4.51 13.77
C LEU A 66 17.68 -4.04 12.53
N VAL A 67 18.72 -4.75 12.11
CA VAL A 67 19.50 -4.44 10.91
C VAL A 67 19.47 -5.64 9.97
N ASN A 68 19.09 -5.44 8.71
CA ASN A 68 19.19 -6.45 7.67
C ASN A 68 20.64 -6.54 7.15
N ASP A 69 21.11 -7.73 6.84
CA ASP A 69 22.46 -7.94 6.29
C ASP A 69 22.63 -7.39 4.87
N ARG A 70 21.52 -7.15 4.18
CA ARG A 70 21.44 -6.56 2.85
C ARG A 70 20.08 -5.89 2.64
N ASN A 71 19.94 -5.05 1.62
CA ASN A 71 18.65 -4.52 1.23
C ASN A 71 17.71 -5.65 0.74
N MET A 72 16.70 -5.94 1.54
CA MET A 72 15.71 -6.99 1.30
C MET A 72 14.42 -6.47 0.67
N GLY A 73 14.24 -5.14 0.64
CA GLY A 73 13.04 -4.47 0.17
C GLY A 73 11.98 -4.27 1.26
N LEU A 74 11.08 -3.31 1.00
CA LEU A 74 10.12 -2.79 1.97
C LEU A 74 9.22 -3.88 2.59
N GLY A 75 8.67 -4.79 1.76
CA GLY A 75 7.80 -5.86 2.23
C GLY A 75 8.50 -6.79 3.24
N LYS A 76 9.71 -7.28 2.91
CA LYS A 76 10.48 -8.16 3.80
C LYS A 76 10.95 -7.45 5.07
N THR A 77 11.24 -6.17 4.95
CA THR A 77 11.63 -5.33 6.09
C THR A 77 10.46 -5.17 7.07
N ARG A 78 9.24 -4.95 6.58
CA ARG A 78 8.02 -4.95 7.40
C ARG A 78 7.76 -6.32 8.03
N GLU A 79 7.91 -7.43 7.28
CA GLU A 79 7.76 -8.79 7.81
C GLU A 79 8.71 -9.09 8.97
N ARG A 80 9.96 -8.64 8.87
CA ARG A 80 10.93 -8.80 9.96
C ARG A 80 10.49 -8.06 11.22
N GLY A 81 9.90 -6.88 11.09
CA GLY A 81 9.29 -6.16 12.20
C GLY A 81 8.10 -6.90 12.80
N ILE A 82 7.20 -7.44 11.96
CA ILE A 82 6.05 -8.23 12.41
C ILE A 82 6.49 -9.45 13.22
N ALA A 83 7.57 -10.12 12.79
CA ALA A 83 8.05 -11.35 13.43
C ALA A 83 8.50 -11.15 14.89
N VAL A 84 8.95 -9.96 15.27
CA VAL A 84 9.42 -9.64 16.63
C VAL A 84 8.44 -8.76 17.42
N ALA A 85 7.35 -8.30 16.79
CA ALA A 85 6.35 -7.47 17.41
C ALA A 85 5.66 -8.20 18.58
N GLU A 86 5.56 -7.55 19.72
CA GLU A 86 4.90 -8.08 20.93
C GLU A 86 3.47 -7.56 21.08
N GLY A 87 3.15 -6.43 20.44
CA GLY A 87 1.85 -5.78 20.51
C GLY A 87 0.69 -6.62 20.01
N ARG A 88 -0.48 -6.38 20.58
CA ARG A 88 -1.76 -6.96 20.15
C ARG A 88 -2.16 -6.48 18.76
N TYR A 89 -1.81 -5.24 18.45
CA TYR A 89 -2.09 -4.58 17.18
C TYR A 89 -0.79 -4.15 16.51
N LEU A 90 -0.82 -4.08 15.18
CA LEU A 90 0.31 -3.65 14.36
C LEU A 90 -0.04 -2.37 13.60
N MET A 91 0.93 -1.48 13.50
CA MET A 91 0.84 -0.25 12.72
C MET A 91 2.13 -0.06 11.93
N PHE A 92 2.02 0.33 10.65
CA PHE A 92 3.18 0.64 9.81
C PHE A 92 3.27 2.14 9.62
N ILE A 93 4.48 2.67 9.78
CA ILE A 93 4.80 4.08 9.50
C ILE A 93 6.05 4.10 8.65
N ASP A 94 5.96 4.68 7.46
CA ASP A 94 7.11 4.83 6.58
C ASP A 94 8.04 5.93 7.12
N SER A 95 9.34 5.71 7.05
CA SER A 95 10.34 6.50 7.77
C SER A 95 10.58 7.90 7.19
N ASP A 96 10.01 8.24 6.04
CA ASP A 96 9.96 9.59 5.49
C ASP A 96 8.68 10.36 5.85
N ASP A 97 7.70 9.69 6.47
CA ASP A 97 6.41 10.23 6.90
C ASP A 97 6.42 10.65 8.39
N TYR A 98 5.31 11.22 8.86
CA TYR A 98 5.10 11.59 10.26
C TYR A 98 3.61 11.54 10.64
N ILE A 99 3.32 11.54 11.94
CA ILE A 99 1.95 11.36 12.45
C ILE A 99 1.56 12.45 13.46
N GLN A 100 0.26 12.68 13.59
CA GLN A 100 -0.30 13.59 14.59
C GLN A 100 -0.20 13.00 16.00
N SER A 101 -0.08 13.84 17.04
CA SER A 101 0.17 13.41 18.42
C SER A 101 -0.91 12.52 19.05
N ASP A 102 -2.14 12.54 18.53
CA ASP A 102 -3.25 11.71 18.96
C ASP A 102 -3.49 10.46 18.08
N TYR A 103 -2.57 10.19 17.14
CA TYR A 103 -2.74 9.18 16.11
C TYR A 103 -2.92 7.77 16.67
N LEU A 104 -2.02 7.32 17.53
CA LEU A 104 -2.11 5.98 18.14
C LEU A 104 -3.36 5.83 18.98
N ARG A 105 -3.70 6.84 19.78
CA ARG A 105 -4.89 6.86 20.62
C ARG A 105 -6.17 6.75 19.78
N THR A 106 -6.29 7.56 18.73
CA THR A 106 -7.47 7.57 17.87
C THR A 106 -7.73 6.21 17.22
N TYR A 107 -6.69 5.57 16.72
CA TYR A 107 -6.83 4.23 16.12
C TYR A 107 -7.12 3.15 17.15
N TYR A 108 -6.49 3.22 18.31
CA TYR A 108 -6.73 2.27 19.40
C TYR A 108 -8.17 2.33 19.92
N ASP A 109 -8.68 3.53 20.20
CA ASP A 109 -10.05 3.73 20.66
C ASP A 109 -11.07 3.27 19.59
N ALA A 110 -10.78 3.53 18.31
CA ALA A 110 -11.60 3.01 17.21
C ALA A 110 -11.57 1.48 17.15
N MET A 111 -10.41 0.85 17.34
CA MET A 111 -10.28 -0.60 17.33
C MET A 111 -11.07 -1.25 18.47
N LEU A 112 -11.05 -0.66 19.64
CA LEU A 112 -11.84 -1.15 20.78
C LEU A 112 -13.35 -1.00 20.55
N ARG A 113 -13.77 0.08 19.92
CA ARG A 113 -15.20 0.37 19.67
C ARG A 113 -15.78 -0.52 18.57
N GLU A 114 -15.02 -0.68 17.48
CA GLU A 114 -15.51 -1.37 16.26
C GLU A 114 -15.26 -2.89 16.29
N ASP A 115 -14.28 -3.36 17.09
CA ASP A 115 -13.82 -4.76 17.19
C ASP A 115 -13.67 -5.45 15.81
N LYS A 116 -12.96 -4.78 14.90
CA LYS A 116 -12.65 -5.27 13.56
C LYS A 116 -11.24 -5.84 13.48
N ASP A 117 -10.93 -6.49 12.37
CA ASP A 117 -9.57 -6.93 12.08
C ASP A 117 -8.67 -5.77 11.67
N ILE A 118 -9.26 -4.71 11.08
CA ILE A 118 -8.54 -3.55 10.57
C ILE A 118 -9.36 -2.27 10.84
N ILE A 119 -8.69 -1.22 11.32
CA ILE A 119 -9.20 0.16 11.29
C ILE A 119 -8.46 0.91 10.17
N ILE A 120 -9.19 1.59 9.30
CA ILE A 120 -8.67 2.33 8.15
C ILE A 120 -8.97 3.82 8.36
N GLY A 121 -7.94 4.66 8.35
CA GLY A 121 -8.08 6.11 8.31
C GLY A 121 -7.62 6.70 6.98
N GLY A 122 -7.83 7.99 6.81
CA GLY A 122 -7.27 8.78 5.72
C GLY A 122 -5.81 9.17 5.96
N TYR A 123 -5.29 10.00 5.07
CA TYR A 123 -3.97 10.61 5.22
C TYR A 123 -3.97 12.05 4.72
N THR A 124 -3.05 12.83 5.24
CA THR A 124 -2.77 14.19 4.77
C THR A 124 -1.51 14.17 3.93
N ARG A 125 -1.60 14.52 2.66
CA ARG A 125 -0.44 14.66 1.78
C ARG A 125 0.26 15.97 2.07
N ASP A 126 1.56 15.89 2.35
CA ASP A 126 2.45 17.03 2.53
C ASP A 126 3.37 17.17 1.31
N VAL A 127 3.20 18.27 0.56
CA VAL A 127 4.06 18.62 -0.58
C VAL A 127 4.69 19.98 -0.29
N ASP A 128 5.93 19.99 0.18
CA ASP A 128 6.67 21.20 0.53
C ASP A 128 5.89 22.12 1.50
N GLY A 129 5.21 21.54 2.51
CA GLY A 129 4.39 22.24 3.51
C GLY A 129 2.96 22.55 3.06
N LYS A 130 2.58 22.24 1.83
CA LYS A 130 1.19 22.31 1.38
C LYS A 130 0.47 21.02 1.74
N LEU A 131 -0.43 21.12 2.70
CA LEU A 131 -1.20 20.00 3.21
C LEU A 131 -2.49 19.80 2.41
N THR A 132 -2.79 18.54 2.05
CA THR A 132 -4.03 18.16 1.39
C THR A 132 -4.54 16.87 2.00
N GLU A 133 -5.72 16.93 2.61
CA GLU A 133 -6.36 15.77 3.25
C GLU A 133 -6.98 14.85 2.21
N HIS A 134 -6.79 13.55 2.40
CA HIS A 134 -7.34 12.47 1.59
C HIS A 134 -8.13 11.51 2.47
N LYS A 135 -9.45 11.62 2.41
CA LYS A 135 -10.37 10.72 3.12
C LYS A 135 -10.54 9.41 2.39
N VAL A 136 -10.72 8.33 3.15
CA VAL A 136 -11.08 7.02 2.59
C VAL A 136 -12.61 6.90 2.60
N PRO A 137 -13.26 6.62 1.47
CA PRO A 137 -14.69 6.35 1.47
C PRO A 137 -15.01 5.09 2.30
N ASP A 138 -16.03 5.15 3.13
CA ASP A 138 -16.55 3.94 3.78
C ASP A 138 -17.37 3.12 2.77
N SER A 139 -16.80 2.03 2.31
CA SER A 139 -17.39 1.15 1.30
C SER A 139 -16.77 -0.24 1.37
N GLN A 140 -17.45 -1.26 0.88
CA GLN A 140 -16.91 -2.63 0.73
C GLN A 140 -15.64 -2.72 -0.14
N TRP A 141 -15.23 -1.60 -0.78
CA TRP A 141 -14.05 -1.51 -1.64
C TRP A 141 -12.85 -0.87 -0.96
N SER A 142 -13.03 -0.23 0.21
CA SER A 142 -12.02 0.61 0.84
C SER A 142 -10.68 -0.10 1.03
N LEU A 143 -10.72 -1.38 1.41
CA LEU A 143 -9.50 -2.17 1.61
C LEU A 143 -8.68 -2.33 0.33
N VAL A 144 -9.30 -2.61 -0.82
CA VAL A 144 -8.59 -2.83 -2.09
C VAL A 144 -8.36 -1.57 -2.91
N THR A 145 -9.18 -0.53 -2.73
CA THR A 145 -9.03 0.75 -3.42
C THR A 145 -8.07 1.70 -2.72
N TYR A 146 -7.77 1.42 -1.45
CA TYR A 146 -6.81 2.13 -0.61
C TYR A 146 -5.75 1.13 -0.08
N PRO A 147 -4.86 0.65 -0.96
CA PRO A 147 -4.01 -0.50 -0.66
C PRO A 147 -2.83 -0.20 0.26
N ILE A 148 -2.48 1.09 0.52
CA ILE A 148 -1.32 1.43 1.34
C ILE A 148 -1.37 0.71 2.70
N ALA A 149 -0.24 0.18 3.17
CA ALA A 149 -0.16 -0.47 4.47
C ALA A 149 -0.23 0.52 5.63
N CYS A 150 0.23 1.76 5.42
CA CYS A 150 0.14 2.84 6.39
C CYS A 150 -1.29 3.36 6.55
N ALA A 151 -1.51 4.24 7.54
CA ALA A 151 -2.82 4.77 7.91
C ALA A 151 -3.85 3.67 8.22
N LYS A 152 -3.40 2.59 8.84
CA LYS A 152 -4.22 1.47 9.31
C LYS A 152 -3.69 0.89 10.61
N LEU A 153 -4.60 0.37 11.44
CA LEU A 153 -4.27 -0.46 12.60
C LEU A 153 -4.78 -1.88 12.34
N TYR A 154 -3.93 -2.87 12.53
CA TYR A 154 -4.21 -4.27 12.22
C TYR A 154 -4.25 -5.13 13.48
N LYS A 155 -5.22 -6.02 13.61
CA LYS A 155 -5.22 -7.07 14.62
C LYS A 155 -4.15 -8.12 14.28
N LYS A 156 -3.05 -8.19 15.07
CA LYS A 156 -1.92 -9.10 14.80
C LYS A 156 -2.37 -10.56 14.72
N ALA A 157 -3.30 -10.97 15.59
CA ALA A 157 -3.82 -12.34 15.60
C ALA A 157 -4.41 -12.74 14.24
N PHE A 158 -5.16 -11.85 13.57
CA PHE A 158 -5.73 -12.11 12.24
C PHE A 158 -4.63 -12.33 11.19
N LEU A 159 -3.60 -11.47 11.15
CA LEU A 159 -2.50 -11.61 10.20
C LEU A 159 -1.75 -12.94 10.41
N THR A 160 -1.51 -13.30 11.67
CA THR A 160 -0.80 -14.54 12.04
C THR A 160 -1.62 -15.78 11.70
N GLU A 161 -2.90 -15.82 12.08
CA GLU A 161 -3.79 -16.96 11.82
C GLU A 161 -3.94 -17.22 10.32
N LYS A 162 -4.14 -16.17 9.53
CA LYS A 162 -4.32 -16.27 8.08
C LYS A 162 -2.99 -16.30 7.32
N LYS A 163 -1.84 -16.26 8.01
CA LYS A 163 -0.49 -16.24 7.41
C LYS A 163 -0.34 -15.14 6.35
N ILE A 164 -0.92 -13.97 6.61
CA ILE A 164 -0.88 -12.84 5.69
C ILE A 164 0.50 -12.21 5.74
N ALA A 165 1.16 -12.13 4.61
CA ALA A 165 2.49 -11.59 4.42
C ALA A 165 2.52 -10.54 3.32
N PHE A 166 3.60 -9.76 3.25
CA PHE A 166 3.89 -8.89 2.14
C PHE A 166 4.46 -9.67 0.95
N SER A 167 4.39 -9.10 -0.24
CA SER A 167 5.12 -9.61 -1.41
C SER A 167 6.62 -9.36 -1.26
N ASP A 168 7.43 -10.24 -1.85
CA ASP A 168 8.87 -10.03 -2.03
C ASP A 168 9.21 -9.21 -3.28
N ILE A 169 8.21 -8.81 -4.06
CA ILE A 169 8.35 -7.94 -5.22
C ILE A 169 8.57 -6.51 -4.75
N ARG A 170 9.56 -5.85 -5.33
CA ARG A 170 10.09 -4.55 -4.89
C ARG A 170 9.10 -3.38 -4.96
N CYS A 171 8.01 -3.53 -5.70
CA CYS A 171 7.02 -2.46 -5.90
C CYS A 171 5.63 -3.07 -5.98
N GLY A 172 4.68 -2.50 -5.24
CA GLY A 172 3.30 -2.98 -5.20
C GLY A 172 3.05 -4.03 -4.10
N GLU A 173 3.96 -4.19 -3.15
CA GLU A 173 3.83 -5.06 -1.98
C GLU A 173 2.57 -4.74 -1.17
N ASP A 174 2.19 -3.48 -1.12
CA ASP A 174 0.96 -3.00 -0.48
C ASP A 174 -0.31 -3.49 -1.20
N ILE A 175 -0.28 -3.55 -2.54
CA ILE A 175 -1.38 -4.09 -3.35
C ILE A 175 -1.56 -5.57 -3.03
N TYR A 176 -0.47 -6.34 -3.00
CA TYR A 176 -0.49 -7.75 -2.66
C TYR A 176 -1.05 -7.97 -1.25
N PHE A 177 -0.52 -7.23 -0.26
CA PHE A 177 -0.92 -7.32 1.14
C PHE A 177 -2.41 -7.00 1.32
N SER A 178 -2.88 -5.93 0.70
CA SER A 178 -4.27 -5.50 0.75
C SER A 178 -5.23 -6.50 0.07
N MET A 179 -4.82 -7.08 -1.06
CA MET A 179 -5.58 -8.14 -1.72
C MET A 179 -5.62 -9.41 -0.88
N SER A 180 -4.52 -9.77 -0.18
CA SER A 180 -4.47 -10.91 0.72
C SER A 180 -5.43 -10.75 1.89
N LEU A 181 -5.47 -9.56 2.50
CA LEU A 181 -6.46 -9.21 3.53
C LEU A 181 -7.90 -9.38 3.01
N PHE A 182 -8.18 -8.86 1.82
CA PHE A 182 -9.50 -8.97 1.18
C PHE A 182 -9.86 -10.43 0.85
N TYR A 183 -8.93 -11.19 0.30
CA TYR A 183 -9.12 -12.63 -0.01
C TYR A 183 -9.53 -13.40 1.25
N HIS A 184 -8.84 -13.21 2.36
CA HIS A 184 -9.10 -13.87 3.62
C HIS A 184 -10.31 -13.31 4.38
N GLY A 185 -10.98 -12.29 3.85
CA GLY A 185 -12.21 -11.76 4.42
C GLY A 185 -12.03 -10.90 5.67
N ALA A 186 -10.92 -10.17 5.75
CA ALA A 186 -10.69 -9.23 6.86
C ALA A 186 -11.89 -8.29 7.04
N SER A 187 -12.40 -8.22 8.26
CA SER A 187 -13.39 -7.22 8.66
C SER A 187 -12.70 -5.88 8.92
N TYR A 188 -13.33 -4.78 8.52
CA TYR A 188 -12.75 -3.46 8.75
C TYR A 188 -13.80 -2.38 9.02
N ALA A 189 -13.36 -1.30 9.64
CA ALA A 189 -14.11 -0.05 9.77
C ALA A 189 -13.26 1.11 9.27
N VAL A 190 -13.92 2.10 8.67
CA VAL A 190 -13.28 3.34 8.20
C VAL A 190 -13.59 4.45 9.21
N ILE A 191 -12.55 5.20 9.60
CA ILE A 191 -12.69 6.35 10.48
C ILE A 191 -12.43 7.65 9.72
N ASP A 192 -13.17 8.71 10.04
CA ASP A 192 -12.97 10.05 9.47
C ASP A 192 -11.83 10.77 10.19
N TYR A 193 -10.59 10.28 9.96
CA TYR A 193 -9.38 10.80 10.57
C TYR A 193 -8.21 10.67 9.61
N ALA A 194 -7.43 11.74 9.42
CA ALA A 194 -6.33 11.84 8.47
C ALA A 194 -5.02 12.33 9.11
N GLY A 195 -4.73 11.84 10.33
CA GLY A 195 -3.54 12.21 11.11
C GLY A 195 -2.23 11.55 10.68
N TYR A 196 -2.22 10.80 9.58
CA TYR A 196 -1.02 10.29 8.93
C TYR A 196 -0.56 11.28 7.88
N TYR A 197 0.64 11.85 8.01
CA TYR A 197 1.19 12.81 7.06
C TYR A 197 2.11 12.12 6.08
N TYR A 198 1.61 11.90 4.86
CA TYR A 198 2.37 11.37 3.74
C TYR A 198 3.22 12.46 3.11
N TYR A 199 4.52 12.45 3.38
CA TYR A 199 5.46 13.40 2.81
C TYR A 199 5.85 13.04 1.38
N PHE A 200 5.71 13.99 0.45
CA PHE A 200 6.07 13.74 -0.95
C PHE A 200 7.58 13.81 -1.16
N ASN A 201 8.23 12.68 -0.99
CA ASN A 201 9.66 12.52 -1.25
C ASN A 201 9.90 12.22 -2.74
N ARG A 202 10.51 13.16 -3.48
CA ARG A 202 10.81 13.00 -4.92
C ARG A 202 11.81 11.88 -5.21
N LYS A 203 12.62 11.49 -4.23
CA LYS A 203 13.60 10.40 -4.35
C LYS A 203 13.02 9.03 -3.97
N SER A 204 11.78 8.96 -3.49
CA SER A 204 11.11 7.71 -3.16
C SER A 204 10.87 6.84 -4.41
N ILE A 205 10.53 5.57 -4.20
CA ILE A 205 10.18 4.64 -5.29
C ILE A 205 9.08 5.24 -6.15
N THR A 206 8.00 5.73 -5.53
CA THR A 206 6.84 6.34 -6.22
C THR A 206 7.20 7.67 -6.88
N GLY A 207 7.94 8.54 -6.20
CA GLY A 207 8.34 9.86 -6.72
C GLY A 207 9.30 9.79 -7.91
N SER A 208 10.03 8.68 -8.08
CA SER A 208 10.97 8.45 -9.17
C SER A 208 10.39 7.64 -10.34
N MET A 209 9.10 7.30 -10.33
CA MET A 209 8.45 6.55 -11.41
C MET A 209 8.28 7.39 -12.67
N ASN A 210 8.64 6.82 -13.81
CA ASN A 210 8.49 7.40 -15.14
C ASN A 210 8.24 6.30 -16.19
N TYR A 211 8.10 6.68 -17.47
CA TYR A 211 7.85 5.74 -18.58
C TYR A 211 9.00 4.75 -18.83
N GLU A 212 10.21 5.01 -18.34
CA GLU A 212 11.36 4.10 -18.50
C GLU A 212 11.25 2.87 -17.60
N LYS A 213 10.54 3.01 -16.48
CA LYS A 213 10.27 1.89 -15.58
C LYS A 213 9.03 1.13 -16.06
N ASN A 214 9.17 -0.19 -16.18
CA ASN A 214 8.09 -1.07 -16.64
C ASN A 214 7.10 -1.33 -15.48
N HIS A 215 6.33 -0.32 -15.12
CA HIS A 215 5.38 -0.41 -14.01
C HIS A 215 4.33 -1.53 -14.23
N GLU A 216 3.95 -1.77 -15.47
CA GLU A 216 3.07 -2.87 -15.87
C GLU A 216 3.65 -4.25 -15.54
N GLU A 217 4.98 -4.42 -15.58
CA GLU A 217 5.64 -5.66 -15.18
C GLU A 217 5.54 -5.89 -13.66
N PHE A 218 5.64 -4.82 -12.86
CA PHE A 218 5.41 -4.92 -11.40
C PHE A 218 3.97 -5.34 -11.10
N VAL A 219 2.99 -4.69 -11.72
CA VAL A 219 1.57 -5.05 -11.53
C VAL A 219 1.34 -6.52 -11.92
N ARG A 220 1.85 -6.95 -13.08
CA ARG A 220 1.76 -8.35 -13.51
C ARG A 220 2.37 -9.30 -12.48
N SER A 221 3.59 -9.00 -12.00
CA SER A 221 4.32 -9.86 -11.07
C SER A 221 3.59 -9.99 -9.74
N ILE A 222 3.04 -8.89 -9.22
CA ILE A 222 2.21 -8.89 -8.00
C ILE A 222 0.99 -9.81 -8.16
N PHE A 223 0.26 -9.69 -9.26
CA PHE A 223 -0.91 -10.54 -9.48
C PHE A 223 -0.54 -11.99 -9.81
N ALA A 224 0.62 -12.23 -10.45
CA ALA A 224 1.14 -13.58 -10.65
C ALA A 224 1.41 -14.27 -9.32
N GLN A 225 2.19 -13.63 -8.45
CA GLN A 225 2.51 -14.14 -7.12
C GLN A 225 1.25 -14.29 -6.26
N PHE A 226 0.31 -13.33 -6.37
CA PHE A 226 -0.95 -13.43 -5.64
C PHE A 226 -1.74 -14.66 -6.03
N MET A 227 -1.88 -14.96 -7.33
CA MET A 227 -2.63 -16.12 -7.83
C MET A 227 -1.89 -17.44 -7.59
N GLU A 228 -0.57 -17.42 -7.45
CA GLU A 228 0.22 -18.60 -7.05
C GLU A 228 -0.02 -18.98 -5.59
N HIS A 229 -0.15 -17.97 -4.72
CA HIS A 229 -0.33 -18.19 -3.27
C HIS A 229 -1.79 -18.29 -2.83
N HIS A 230 -2.75 -17.90 -3.68
CA HIS A 230 -4.16 -17.84 -3.32
C HIS A 230 -5.01 -18.53 -4.39
N ASP A 231 -5.69 -19.60 -4.00
CA ASP A 231 -6.61 -20.31 -4.89
C ASP A 231 -7.90 -19.51 -5.10
N LEU A 232 -8.01 -18.82 -6.23
CA LEU A 232 -9.20 -18.05 -6.58
C LEU A 232 -10.44 -18.95 -6.79
N SER A 233 -10.29 -20.26 -7.00
CA SER A 233 -11.44 -21.16 -7.13
C SER A 233 -12.17 -21.36 -5.80
N SER A 234 -11.48 -21.14 -4.69
CA SER A 234 -11.99 -21.33 -3.32
C SER A 234 -12.83 -20.17 -2.78
N ILE A 235 -12.88 -19.02 -3.48
CA ILE A 235 -13.63 -17.84 -3.03
C ILE A 235 -14.87 -17.56 -3.89
N PRO A 236 -15.88 -16.83 -3.36
CA PRO A 236 -17.07 -16.45 -4.11
C PRO A 236 -16.75 -15.69 -5.39
N GLU A 237 -17.57 -15.88 -6.43
CA GLU A 237 -17.41 -15.23 -7.73
C GLU A 237 -17.33 -13.70 -7.62
N GLU A 238 -18.11 -13.11 -6.72
CA GLU A 238 -18.07 -11.68 -6.45
C GLU A 238 -16.66 -11.19 -6.06
N LYS A 239 -15.98 -11.91 -5.16
CA LYS A 239 -14.60 -11.59 -4.77
C LYS A 239 -13.61 -11.72 -5.93
N LYS A 240 -13.77 -12.76 -6.75
CA LYS A 240 -12.94 -12.92 -7.97
C LYS A 240 -13.09 -11.71 -8.89
N ARG A 241 -14.32 -11.23 -9.12
CA ARG A 241 -14.61 -10.06 -9.95
C ARG A 241 -14.01 -8.77 -9.38
N VAL A 242 -13.91 -8.66 -8.05
CA VAL A 242 -13.20 -7.54 -7.40
C VAL A 242 -11.70 -7.61 -7.67
N ILE A 243 -11.08 -8.78 -7.55
CA ILE A 243 -9.65 -8.99 -7.82
C ILE A 243 -9.35 -8.72 -9.31
N GLU A 244 -10.17 -9.25 -10.20
CA GLU A 244 -10.08 -8.98 -11.65
C GLU A 244 -10.19 -7.47 -11.96
N TYR A 245 -11.17 -6.77 -11.37
CA TYR A 245 -11.29 -5.33 -11.51
C TYR A 245 -10.04 -4.60 -11.00
N ASN A 246 -9.50 -5.02 -9.86
CA ASN A 246 -8.29 -4.41 -9.29
C ASN A 246 -7.09 -4.57 -10.23
N TYR A 247 -6.93 -5.73 -10.88
CA TYR A 247 -5.93 -5.94 -11.92
C TYR A 247 -6.12 -4.96 -13.09
N ILE A 248 -7.33 -4.87 -13.64
CA ILE A 248 -7.65 -3.94 -14.75
C ILE A 248 -7.35 -2.50 -14.35
N ALA A 249 -7.77 -2.08 -13.15
CA ALA A 249 -7.59 -0.73 -12.66
C ALA A 249 -6.11 -0.36 -12.49
N ASN A 250 -5.30 -1.26 -11.93
CA ASN A 250 -3.87 -1.02 -11.76
C ASN A 250 -3.14 -0.98 -13.10
N MET A 251 -3.47 -1.85 -14.05
CA MET A 251 -2.88 -1.83 -15.39
C MET A 251 -3.26 -0.58 -16.18
N VAL A 252 -4.54 -0.19 -16.16
CA VAL A 252 -5.00 1.05 -16.80
C VAL A 252 -4.31 2.26 -16.19
N ASN A 253 -4.22 2.31 -14.84
CA ASN A 253 -3.52 3.40 -14.16
C ASN A 253 -2.01 3.43 -14.52
N ALA A 254 -1.36 2.27 -14.59
CA ALA A 254 0.05 2.16 -14.98
C ALA A 254 0.30 2.73 -16.39
N LEU A 255 -0.53 2.34 -17.36
CA LEU A 255 -0.38 2.79 -18.74
C LEU A 255 -0.72 4.28 -18.92
N ILE A 256 -1.74 4.79 -18.23
CA ILE A 256 -2.13 6.20 -18.31
C ILE A 256 -1.11 7.09 -17.59
N THR A 257 -0.72 6.73 -16.37
CA THR A 257 0.12 7.58 -15.52
C THR A 257 1.58 7.55 -15.93
N TYR A 258 2.10 6.39 -16.34
CA TYR A 258 3.53 6.19 -16.61
C TYR A 258 3.83 5.85 -18.07
N GLY A 259 2.85 5.93 -18.96
CA GLY A 259 3.01 5.63 -20.37
C GLY A 259 3.33 6.83 -21.25
N HIS A 260 3.10 8.07 -20.76
CA HIS A 260 3.36 9.29 -21.51
C HIS A 260 4.85 9.54 -21.73
N GLY A 261 5.20 10.21 -22.83
CA GLY A 261 6.59 10.54 -23.18
C GLY A 261 7.45 9.37 -23.69
N GLY A 262 6.92 8.13 -23.68
CA GLY A 262 7.67 6.94 -24.12
C GLY A 262 7.58 6.61 -25.61
N GLY A 263 6.71 7.32 -26.35
CA GLY A 263 6.44 7.10 -27.77
C GLY A 263 5.57 5.88 -28.07
N VAL A 264 4.95 5.90 -29.25
CA VAL A 264 3.93 4.91 -29.65
C VAL A 264 4.47 3.47 -29.70
N ALA A 265 5.71 3.26 -30.15
CA ALA A 265 6.29 1.92 -30.26
C ALA A 265 6.44 1.25 -28.87
N ARG A 266 6.84 2.02 -27.85
CA ARG A 266 6.97 1.55 -26.48
C ARG A 266 5.60 1.28 -25.86
N MET A 267 4.66 2.20 -26.02
CA MET A 267 3.28 2.03 -25.55
C MET A 267 2.62 0.80 -26.17
N LYS A 268 2.86 0.53 -27.45
CA LYS A 268 2.34 -0.68 -28.11
C LYS A 268 2.83 -1.95 -27.41
N LYS A 269 4.13 -2.03 -27.08
CA LYS A 269 4.68 -3.19 -26.37
C LYS A 269 4.02 -3.37 -24.99
N LYS A 270 3.90 -2.28 -24.22
CA LYS A 270 3.25 -2.29 -22.89
C LYS A 270 1.78 -2.72 -22.97
N TYR A 271 1.05 -2.17 -23.94
CA TYR A 271 -0.34 -2.52 -24.18
C TYR A 271 -0.52 -3.99 -24.59
N ASP A 272 0.26 -4.47 -25.58
CA ASP A 272 0.17 -5.85 -26.06
C ASP A 272 0.52 -6.85 -24.93
N PHE A 273 1.51 -6.53 -24.11
CA PHE A 273 1.89 -7.29 -22.93
C PHE A 273 0.73 -7.37 -21.91
N TRP A 274 0.12 -6.22 -21.55
CA TRP A 274 -1.03 -6.20 -20.66
C TRP A 274 -2.19 -7.05 -21.19
N MET A 275 -2.55 -6.86 -22.46
CA MET A 275 -3.69 -7.55 -23.05
C MET A 275 -3.49 -9.07 -23.14
N GLN A 276 -2.26 -9.50 -23.38
CA GLN A 276 -1.92 -10.93 -23.39
C GLN A 276 -2.07 -11.52 -21.97
N ASP A 277 -1.50 -10.89 -20.98
CA ASP A 277 -1.55 -11.36 -19.58
C ASP A 277 -2.98 -11.33 -19.02
N MET A 278 -3.74 -10.26 -19.26
CA MET A 278 -5.14 -10.13 -18.82
C MET A 278 -6.04 -11.25 -19.40
N LYS A 279 -5.89 -11.55 -20.68
CA LYS A 279 -6.66 -12.63 -21.32
C LYS A 279 -6.32 -14.01 -20.76
N ALA A 280 -5.04 -14.22 -20.41
CA ALA A 280 -4.59 -15.48 -19.85
C ALA A 280 -5.09 -15.68 -18.42
N ARG A 281 -5.06 -14.62 -17.58
CA ARG A 281 -5.46 -14.69 -16.17
C ARG A 281 -6.95 -14.59 -15.95
N PHE A 282 -7.61 -13.72 -16.71
CA PHE A 282 -9.00 -13.34 -16.56
C PHE A 282 -9.73 -13.43 -17.90
N PRO A 283 -9.99 -14.64 -18.43
CA PRO A 283 -10.56 -14.81 -19.77
C PRO A 283 -11.91 -14.13 -19.94
N ASP A 284 -12.67 -13.99 -18.87
CA ASP A 284 -14.02 -13.39 -18.86
C ASP A 284 -14.04 -11.89 -18.47
N TYR A 285 -12.89 -11.22 -18.45
CA TYR A 285 -12.71 -9.83 -18.02
C TYR A 285 -13.67 -8.83 -18.68
N ARG A 286 -14.16 -9.13 -19.89
CA ARG A 286 -15.09 -8.26 -20.62
C ARG A 286 -16.46 -8.14 -19.97
N HIS A 287 -16.84 -9.14 -19.18
CA HIS A 287 -18.11 -9.22 -18.47
C HIS A 287 -18.02 -8.82 -17.00
N ASN A 288 -16.88 -8.25 -16.58
CA ASN A 288 -16.72 -7.79 -15.20
C ASN A 288 -17.79 -6.74 -14.86
N PRO A 289 -18.65 -7.00 -13.84
CA PRO A 289 -19.78 -6.12 -13.53
C PRO A 289 -19.37 -4.78 -12.92
N TYR A 290 -18.11 -4.65 -12.49
CA TYR A 290 -17.57 -3.46 -11.86
C TYR A 290 -16.88 -2.51 -12.86
N VAL A 291 -16.69 -2.93 -14.10
CA VAL A 291 -16.14 -2.07 -15.15
C VAL A 291 -17.18 -1.12 -15.69
N GLY A 292 -17.01 0.19 -15.42
CA GLY A 292 -17.91 1.24 -15.92
C GLY A 292 -17.62 2.59 -15.26
N ILE A 293 -18.05 3.68 -15.89
CA ILE A 293 -17.84 5.06 -15.42
C ILE A 293 -18.48 5.29 -14.03
N GLY A 294 -19.65 4.70 -13.80
CA GLY A 294 -20.39 4.81 -12.55
C GLY A 294 -20.00 3.79 -11.48
N LYS A 295 -19.06 2.88 -11.76
CA LYS A 295 -18.73 1.72 -10.91
C LYS A 295 -17.21 1.53 -10.74
N PRO A 296 -16.77 0.90 -9.63
CA PRO A 296 -17.55 0.63 -8.42
C PRO A 296 -17.72 1.90 -7.57
N LYS A 297 -18.79 1.99 -6.81
CA LYS A 297 -18.92 3.00 -5.76
C LYS A 297 -17.82 2.76 -4.71
N GLY A 298 -17.11 3.81 -4.27
CA GLY A 298 -15.97 3.67 -3.36
C GLY A 298 -14.59 3.75 -4.05
N GLN A 299 -14.54 3.57 -5.39
CA GLN A 299 -13.33 3.89 -6.14
C GLN A 299 -13.34 5.36 -6.56
N THR A 300 -12.17 5.99 -6.65
CA THR A 300 -12.04 7.39 -7.07
C THR A 300 -12.60 7.61 -8.47
N LEU A 301 -13.17 8.81 -8.70
CA LEU A 301 -13.75 9.16 -10.01
C LEU A 301 -12.70 9.06 -11.13
N LYS A 302 -11.46 9.48 -10.86
CA LYS A 302 -10.35 9.41 -11.82
C LYS A 302 -10.12 7.97 -12.32
N ILE A 303 -10.02 7.00 -11.40
CA ILE A 303 -9.81 5.60 -11.76
C ILE A 303 -11.03 5.02 -12.47
N ARG A 304 -12.25 5.30 -12.00
CA ARG A 304 -13.49 4.84 -12.67
C ARG A 304 -13.58 5.32 -14.10
N LEU A 305 -13.30 6.61 -14.33
CA LEU A 305 -13.27 7.19 -15.68
C LEU A 305 -12.19 6.52 -16.53
N GLY A 306 -10.96 6.41 -16.04
CA GLY A 306 -9.87 5.74 -16.74
C GLY A 306 -10.22 4.32 -17.16
N VAL A 307 -10.71 3.51 -16.22
CA VAL A 307 -11.12 2.11 -16.48
C VAL A 307 -12.35 2.07 -17.41
N GLY A 308 -13.39 2.86 -17.11
CA GLY A 308 -14.65 2.83 -17.87
C GLY A 308 -14.46 3.26 -19.32
N VAL A 309 -13.71 4.34 -19.56
CA VAL A 309 -13.37 4.82 -20.92
C VAL A 309 -12.50 3.82 -21.65
N THR A 310 -11.40 3.35 -21.01
CA THR A 310 -10.49 2.36 -21.63
C THR A 310 -11.23 1.10 -22.05
N MET A 311 -12.01 0.52 -21.15
CA MET A 311 -12.71 -0.73 -21.43
C MET A 311 -13.92 -0.53 -22.35
N GLY A 312 -14.54 0.66 -22.33
CA GLY A 312 -15.55 1.04 -23.33
C GLY A 312 -14.97 1.11 -24.75
N LEU A 313 -13.86 1.81 -24.91
CA LEU A 313 -13.10 1.86 -26.16
C LEU A 313 -12.58 0.48 -26.57
N HIS A 314 -12.17 -0.36 -25.62
CA HIS A 314 -11.74 -1.73 -25.89
C HIS A 314 -12.85 -2.58 -26.53
N ARG A 315 -14.10 -2.44 -26.09
CA ARG A 315 -15.25 -3.10 -26.73
C ARG A 315 -15.44 -2.66 -28.17
N LEU A 316 -15.13 -1.39 -28.48
CA LEU A 316 -15.16 -0.80 -29.83
C LEU A 316 -13.86 -1.02 -30.63
N LYS A 317 -12.85 -1.67 -30.05
CA LYS A 317 -11.51 -1.86 -30.62
C LYS A 317 -10.72 -0.56 -30.90
N LEU A 318 -11.04 0.49 -30.13
CA LEU A 318 -10.45 1.85 -30.24
C LEU A 318 -9.48 2.19 -29.11
N ASP A 319 -9.34 1.33 -28.11
CA ASP A 319 -8.50 1.54 -26.92
C ASP A 319 -7.01 1.71 -27.25
N ARG A 320 -6.50 1.04 -28.29
CA ARG A 320 -5.12 1.24 -28.76
C ARG A 320 -4.87 2.70 -29.17
N LEU A 321 -5.84 3.32 -29.83
CA LEU A 321 -5.72 4.71 -30.23
C LEU A 321 -5.59 5.63 -29.02
N LEU A 322 -6.38 5.40 -27.97
CA LEU A 322 -6.28 6.14 -26.71
C LEU A 322 -4.86 6.08 -26.14
N PHE A 323 -4.28 4.89 -26.00
CA PHE A 323 -2.96 4.73 -25.45
C PHE A 323 -1.86 5.32 -26.34
N TYR A 324 -2.01 5.26 -27.67
CA TYR A 324 -1.07 5.90 -28.58
C TYR A 324 -1.08 7.42 -28.47
N LEU A 325 -2.25 8.04 -28.27
CA LEU A 325 -2.35 9.47 -28.01
C LEU A 325 -1.70 9.83 -26.66
N ILE A 326 -1.92 9.04 -25.61
CA ILE A 326 -1.26 9.23 -24.31
C ILE A 326 0.27 9.14 -24.43
N ALA A 327 0.79 8.25 -25.27
CA ALA A 327 2.22 8.09 -25.46
C ALA A 327 2.91 9.28 -26.16
N LEU A 328 2.14 10.15 -26.80
CA LEU A 328 2.61 11.35 -27.49
C LEU A 328 2.59 12.60 -26.60
N LEU A 329 1.85 12.55 -25.48
CA LEU A 329 1.84 13.59 -24.46
C LEU A 329 3.07 13.48 -23.55
#